data_39576f715b663897d8718c9f54d29996
#
_entry.id   39576f715b663897d8718c9f54d29996
#
_cell.length_a   1.000
_cell.length_b   1.000
_cell.length_c   1.000
_cell.angle_alpha   90.00
_cell.angle_beta   90.00
_cell.angle_gamma   90.00
#
_symmetry.space_group_name_H-M   'P 1'
#
loop_
_entity.id
_entity.type
_entity.pdbx_description
1 polymer ?
#
loop_
_entity_poly.entity_id
_entity_poly.type
_entity_poly.pdbx_seq_one_letter_code
_entity_poly.pdbx_strand_id
1 'polypeptide(L)'
;MDNERDDWAQASETVLIFDQWMRAIVGTLRAERGATINQFWLLLLISERPQQSAATAAATLGLNYTTVAACAAQLVRKGALEKRTCDDDNRYSPLAITPAGQRLLASLDQSLITAAKSALDPLQDNERTQALQLFFEACVRLNKKRMMGDLVRGDSAFIIACQQTALDFSRLCRKQHLSATQGHLLLALGSSGRTAAKELRRHLCLDSPTFSRALSRLTDAGLVTRIACASKREIEIALTSQGLACATDIAEETTKMLEALLGDGLRSPMGIRTIAALRASLEERL
;
A
#
# COMPACT_ATOMS: atom_id res chain seq x y z
N MET A 1 15.20 -18.48 18.11
CA MET A 1 14.11 -19.23 17.43
C MET A 1 12.72 -18.65 17.75
N ASP A 2 12.33 -18.44 19.01
CA ASP A 2 11.01 -17.85 19.30
C ASP A 2 10.94 -16.38 18.88
N ASN A 3 11.98 -15.59 19.14
CA ASN A 3 12.04 -14.16 18.78
C ASN A 3 12.02 -13.92 17.25
N GLU A 4 12.65 -14.78 16.47
CA GLU A 4 12.67 -14.66 14.99
C GLU A 4 11.31 -14.99 14.37
N ARG A 5 10.54 -15.92 14.97
CA ARG A 5 9.18 -16.23 14.54
C ARG A 5 8.21 -15.09 14.87
N ASP A 6 8.39 -14.45 16.01
CA ASP A 6 7.58 -13.30 16.41
C ASP A 6 7.86 -12.09 15.50
N ASP A 7 9.11 -11.81 15.16
CA ASP A 7 9.51 -10.77 14.22
C ASP A 7 8.94 -11.03 12.81
N TRP A 8 8.99 -12.28 12.35
CA TRP A 8 8.37 -12.67 11.09
C TRP A 8 6.85 -12.45 11.10
N ALA A 9 6.17 -12.95 12.14
CA ALA A 9 4.72 -12.81 12.27
C ALA A 9 4.30 -11.33 12.26
N GLN A 10 5.00 -10.48 13.00
CA GLN A 10 4.75 -9.04 13.03
C GLN A 10 5.01 -8.35 11.68
N ALA A 11 6.10 -8.69 10.99
CA ALA A 11 6.42 -8.11 9.69
C ALA A 11 5.38 -8.54 8.63
N SER A 12 5.03 -9.83 8.61
CA SER A 12 4.01 -10.39 7.73
C SER A 12 2.66 -9.71 7.92
N GLU A 13 2.25 -9.53 9.16
CA GLU A 13 1.01 -8.89 9.55
C GLU A 13 1.00 -7.41 9.13
N THR A 14 2.06 -6.69 9.41
CA THR A 14 2.18 -5.26 9.11
C THR A 14 2.08 -5.00 7.60
N VAL A 15 2.83 -5.76 6.79
CA VAL A 15 2.80 -5.57 5.33
C VAL A 15 1.44 -5.92 4.74
N LEU A 16 0.77 -6.94 5.29
CA LEU A 16 -0.57 -7.33 4.89
C LEU A 16 -1.61 -6.24 5.20
N ILE A 17 -1.59 -5.70 6.42
CA ILE A 17 -2.50 -4.63 6.85
C ILE A 17 -2.32 -3.38 5.99
N PHE A 18 -1.08 -2.98 5.72
CA PHE A 18 -0.81 -1.81 4.88
C PHE A 18 -1.28 -2.01 3.43
N ASP A 19 -1.11 -3.20 2.88
CA ASP A 19 -1.62 -3.54 1.55
C ASP A 19 -3.16 -3.57 1.51
N GLN A 20 -3.81 -4.10 2.55
CA GLN A 20 -5.27 -4.10 2.69
C GLN A 20 -5.82 -2.68 2.79
N TRP A 21 -5.21 -1.81 3.60
CA TRP A 21 -5.58 -0.40 3.68
C TRP A 21 -5.38 0.32 2.35
N MET A 22 -4.27 0.05 1.67
CA MET A 22 -4.03 0.65 0.34
C MET A 22 -5.09 0.22 -0.68
N ARG A 23 -5.49 -1.06 -0.66
CA ARG A 23 -6.60 -1.55 -1.52
C ARG A 23 -7.93 -0.89 -1.18
N ALA A 24 -8.25 -0.74 0.11
CA ALA A 24 -9.48 -0.07 0.57
C ALA A 24 -9.50 1.40 0.11
N ILE A 25 -8.42 2.15 0.32
CA ILE A 25 -8.27 3.55 -0.11
C ILE A 25 -8.45 3.66 -1.63
N VAL A 26 -7.74 2.84 -2.41
CA VAL A 26 -7.85 2.84 -3.89
C VAL A 26 -9.25 2.47 -4.34
N GLY A 27 -9.90 1.52 -3.67
CA GLY A 27 -11.28 1.14 -3.92
C GLY A 27 -12.25 2.30 -3.73
N THR A 28 -12.16 3.00 -2.60
CA THR A 28 -12.97 4.19 -2.28
C THR A 28 -12.78 5.29 -3.32
N LEU A 29 -11.54 5.66 -3.65
CA LEU A 29 -11.26 6.69 -4.65
C LEU A 29 -11.82 6.35 -6.03
N ARG A 30 -11.77 5.09 -6.43
CA ARG A 30 -12.35 4.62 -7.71
C ARG A 30 -13.88 4.67 -7.70
N ALA A 31 -14.49 4.14 -6.66
CA ALA A 31 -15.95 4.04 -6.56
C ALA A 31 -16.60 5.42 -6.46
N GLU A 32 -16.08 6.30 -5.62
CA GLU A 32 -16.69 7.60 -5.35
C GLU A 32 -16.38 8.65 -6.41
N ARG A 33 -15.18 8.61 -7.00
CA ARG A 33 -14.66 9.72 -7.84
C ARG A 33 -14.09 9.28 -9.18
N GLY A 34 -14.01 7.98 -9.45
CA GLY A 34 -13.37 7.46 -10.65
C GLY A 34 -11.91 7.91 -10.78
N ALA A 35 -11.22 8.12 -9.65
CA ALA A 35 -9.86 8.64 -9.59
C ALA A 35 -8.89 7.59 -9.02
N THR A 36 -7.61 7.82 -9.26
CA THR A 36 -6.52 7.00 -8.70
C THR A 36 -5.70 7.82 -7.71
N ILE A 37 -4.98 7.15 -6.82
CA ILE A 37 -4.09 7.81 -5.86
C ILE A 37 -3.00 8.63 -6.57
N ASN A 38 -2.49 8.18 -7.71
CA ASN A 38 -1.50 8.94 -8.48
C ASN A 38 -2.10 10.21 -9.10
N GLN A 39 -3.38 10.19 -9.46
CA GLN A 39 -4.09 11.39 -9.91
C GLN A 39 -4.28 12.38 -8.77
N PHE A 40 -4.56 11.92 -7.56
CA PHE A 40 -4.60 12.76 -6.37
C PHE A 40 -3.25 13.45 -6.13
N TRP A 41 -2.15 12.69 -6.08
CA TRP A 41 -0.82 13.27 -5.89
C TRP A 41 -0.44 14.28 -6.98
N LEU A 42 -0.81 14.00 -8.22
CA LEU A 42 -0.55 14.95 -9.32
C LEU A 42 -1.37 16.23 -9.17
N LEU A 43 -2.67 16.14 -8.86
CA LEU A 43 -3.51 17.32 -8.62
C LEU A 43 -3.00 18.14 -7.45
N LEU A 44 -2.63 17.50 -6.34
CA LEU A 44 -2.09 18.16 -5.16
C LEU A 44 -0.79 18.89 -5.49
N LEU A 45 0.15 18.23 -6.19
CA LEU A 45 1.41 18.85 -6.60
C LEU A 45 1.20 20.06 -7.50
N ILE A 46 0.31 19.96 -8.51
CA ILE A 46 0.06 21.08 -9.43
C ILE A 46 -0.69 22.23 -8.75
N SER A 47 -1.54 21.93 -7.76
CA SER A 47 -2.19 22.95 -6.93
C SER A 47 -1.20 23.78 -6.11
N GLU A 48 -0.23 23.11 -5.49
CA GLU A 48 0.75 23.75 -4.60
C GLU A 48 1.96 24.33 -5.35
N ARG A 49 2.31 23.72 -6.48
CA ARG A 49 3.43 24.12 -7.32
C ARG A 49 2.97 24.24 -8.77
N PRO A 50 2.34 25.37 -9.12
CA PRO A 50 1.84 25.60 -10.48
C PRO A 50 2.94 25.55 -11.53
N GLN A 51 2.54 25.36 -12.79
CA GLN A 51 3.42 25.43 -13.97
C GLN A 51 4.48 24.30 -14.06
N GLN A 52 4.21 23.14 -13.46
CA GLN A 52 5.09 21.98 -13.62
C GLN A 52 4.78 21.21 -14.91
N SER A 53 5.81 20.79 -15.62
CA SER A 53 5.66 19.80 -16.70
C SER A 53 5.37 18.41 -16.14
N ALA A 54 4.83 17.51 -16.96
CA ALA A 54 4.65 16.11 -16.56
C ALA A 54 5.99 15.42 -16.19
N ALA A 55 7.10 15.83 -16.81
CA ALA A 55 8.43 15.31 -16.52
C ALA A 55 8.91 15.78 -15.13
N THR A 56 8.78 17.07 -14.82
CA THR A 56 9.12 17.63 -13.51
C THR A 56 8.25 17.05 -12.41
N ALA A 57 6.93 16.91 -12.67
CA ALA A 57 6.01 16.29 -11.74
C ALA A 57 6.36 14.81 -11.46
N ALA A 58 6.79 14.06 -12.48
CA ALA A 58 7.24 12.68 -12.32
C ALA A 58 8.46 12.57 -11.40
N ALA A 59 9.47 13.42 -11.62
CA ALA A 59 10.65 13.49 -10.76
C ALA A 59 10.29 13.86 -9.31
N THR A 60 9.43 14.87 -9.12
CA THR A 60 8.98 15.33 -7.79
C THR A 60 8.19 14.25 -7.04
N LEU A 61 7.30 13.53 -7.72
CA LEU A 61 6.49 12.47 -7.12
C LEU A 61 7.22 11.13 -6.99
N GLY A 62 8.43 11.00 -7.57
CA GLY A 62 9.16 9.73 -7.60
C GLY A 62 8.43 8.63 -8.38
N LEU A 63 7.65 9.02 -9.39
CA LEU A 63 6.92 8.14 -10.30
C LEU A 63 7.61 8.11 -11.66
N ASN A 64 7.37 7.06 -12.46
CA ASN A 64 7.87 7.08 -13.82
C ASN A 64 7.05 8.05 -14.69
N TYR A 65 7.71 8.61 -15.70
CA TYR A 65 7.13 9.59 -16.61
C TYR A 65 5.85 9.10 -17.29
N THR A 66 5.83 7.84 -17.75
CA THR A 66 4.68 7.26 -18.46
C THR A 66 3.43 7.21 -17.57
N THR A 67 3.59 6.92 -16.28
CA THR A 67 2.50 6.92 -15.31
C THR A 67 1.95 8.33 -15.12
N VAL A 68 2.82 9.32 -14.92
CA VAL A 68 2.40 10.72 -14.70
C VAL A 68 1.79 11.32 -15.96
N ALA A 69 2.37 11.05 -17.13
CA ALA A 69 1.83 11.49 -18.42
C ALA A 69 0.42 10.91 -18.68
N ALA A 70 0.20 9.62 -18.36
CA ALA A 70 -1.11 8.99 -18.47
C ALA A 70 -2.12 9.61 -17.48
N CYS A 71 -1.73 9.87 -16.23
CA CYS A 71 -2.56 10.55 -15.25
C CYS A 71 -2.92 11.97 -15.70
N ALA A 72 -1.94 12.74 -16.19
CA ALA A 72 -2.16 14.10 -16.69
C ALA A 72 -3.13 14.09 -17.88
N ALA A 73 -2.94 13.20 -18.86
CA ALA A 73 -3.82 13.09 -20.00
C ALA A 73 -5.27 12.74 -19.60
N GLN A 74 -5.46 11.88 -18.59
CA GLN A 74 -6.78 11.55 -18.07
C GLN A 74 -7.42 12.75 -17.35
N LEU A 75 -6.66 13.48 -16.53
CA LEU A 75 -7.13 14.64 -15.81
C LEU A 75 -7.46 15.83 -16.77
N VAL A 76 -6.70 15.99 -17.84
CA VAL A 76 -7.02 16.96 -18.91
C VAL A 76 -8.33 16.57 -19.60
N ARG A 77 -8.53 15.31 -19.97
CA ARG A 77 -9.80 14.85 -20.56
C ARG A 77 -11.00 15.05 -19.63
N LYS A 78 -10.79 14.97 -18.31
CA LYS A 78 -11.82 15.25 -17.30
C LYS A 78 -12.02 16.74 -17.04
N GLY A 79 -11.25 17.62 -17.68
CA GLY A 79 -11.26 19.06 -17.44
C GLY A 79 -10.72 19.48 -16.07
N ALA A 80 -10.01 18.60 -15.37
CA ALA A 80 -9.42 18.87 -14.06
C ALA A 80 -8.03 19.54 -14.15
N LEU A 81 -7.28 19.26 -15.21
CA LEU A 81 -6.05 19.95 -15.57
C LEU A 81 -6.19 20.54 -16.98
N GLU A 82 -5.41 21.57 -17.24
CA GLU A 82 -5.17 22.11 -18.57
C GLU A 82 -3.68 22.13 -18.87
N LYS A 83 -3.31 22.00 -20.15
CA LYS A 83 -1.96 22.25 -20.63
C LYS A 83 -1.89 23.68 -21.09
N ARG A 84 -0.89 24.40 -20.59
CA ARG A 84 -0.60 25.75 -21.07
C ARG A 84 0.48 25.69 -22.14
N THR A 85 0.33 26.47 -23.18
CA THR A 85 1.38 26.71 -24.17
C THR A 85 2.33 27.74 -23.62
N CYS A 86 3.64 27.52 -23.73
CA CYS A 86 4.65 28.55 -23.54
C CYS A 86 5.01 29.09 -24.92
N ASP A 87 4.88 30.40 -25.12
CA ASP A 87 5.14 31.05 -26.42
C ASP A 87 6.61 30.91 -26.86
N ASP A 88 7.53 30.71 -25.91
CA ASP A 88 8.97 30.64 -26.17
C ASP A 88 9.53 29.20 -26.37
N ASP A 89 8.82 28.15 -25.96
CA ASP A 89 9.27 26.76 -26.15
C ASP A 89 8.10 25.79 -26.26
N ASN A 90 7.80 25.35 -27.45
CA ASN A 90 6.78 24.34 -27.77
C ASN A 90 7.04 22.95 -27.12
N ARG A 91 8.22 22.72 -26.52
CA ARG A 91 8.57 21.49 -25.81
C ARG A 91 8.15 21.51 -24.35
N TYR A 92 7.90 22.70 -23.81
CA TYR A 92 7.50 22.90 -22.43
C TYR A 92 5.99 23.15 -22.35
N SER A 93 5.24 22.16 -21.90
CA SER A 93 3.78 22.27 -21.70
C SER A 93 3.45 22.14 -20.21
N PRO A 94 3.47 23.25 -19.46
CA PRO A 94 3.15 23.23 -18.05
C PRO A 94 1.68 22.86 -17.82
N LEU A 95 1.45 22.12 -16.72
CA LEU A 95 0.13 21.76 -16.26
C LEU A 95 -0.40 22.82 -15.31
N ALA A 96 -1.67 23.17 -15.44
CA ALA A 96 -2.39 24.04 -14.52
C ALA A 96 -3.67 23.35 -14.04
N ILE A 97 -4.00 23.55 -12.76
CA ILE A 97 -5.25 23.05 -12.19
C ILE A 97 -6.40 23.98 -12.54
N THR A 98 -7.51 23.40 -12.96
CA THR A 98 -8.74 24.15 -13.26
C THR A 98 -9.62 24.29 -12.01
N PRO A 99 -10.67 25.15 -12.01
CA PRO A 99 -11.66 25.16 -10.93
C PRO A 99 -12.35 23.80 -10.73
N ALA A 100 -12.55 23.03 -11.80
CA ALA A 100 -13.07 21.64 -11.70
C ALA A 100 -12.04 20.71 -11.03
N GLY A 101 -10.76 20.89 -11.35
CA GLY A 101 -9.67 20.15 -10.71
C GLY A 101 -9.53 20.47 -9.24
N GLN A 102 -9.70 21.72 -8.83
CA GLN A 102 -9.69 22.11 -7.42
C GLN A 102 -10.82 21.45 -6.63
N ARG A 103 -12.05 21.42 -7.20
CA ARG A 103 -13.18 20.71 -6.58
C ARG A 103 -12.93 19.21 -6.48
N LEU A 104 -12.37 18.60 -7.52
CA LEU A 104 -12.00 17.18 -7.51
C LEU A 104 -10.94 16.92 -6.44
N LEU A 105 -9.88 17.73 -6.36
CA LEU A 105 -8.83 17.62 -5.35
C LEU A 105 -9.40 17.69 -3.93
N ALA A 106 -10.22 18.71 -3.64
CA ALA A 106 -10.85 18.85 -2.32
C ALA A 106 -11.72 17.63 -1.94
N SER A 107 -12.44 17.09 -2.91
CA SER A 107 -13.27 15.90 -2.71
C SER A 107 -12.44 14.63 -2.46
N LEU A 108 -11.33 14.44 -3.20
CA LEU A 108 -10.41 13.33 -2.99
C LEU A 108 -9.70 13.45 -1.63
N ASP A 109 -9.28 14.65 -1.28
CA ASP A 109 -8.63 14.96 -0.01
C ASP A 109 -9.54 14.61 1.17
N GLN A 110 -10.82 15.00 1.11
CA GLN A 110 -11.80 14.65 2.13
C GLN A 110 -11.99 13.13 2.27
N SER A 111 -12.03 12.41 1.16
CA SER A 111 -12.13 10.93 1.17
C SER A 111 -10.90 10.30 1.82
N LEU A 112 -9.70 10.83 1.56
CA LEU A 112 -8.45 10.34 2.14
C LEU A 112 -8.35 10.65 3.64
N ILE A 113 -8.73 11.87 4.07
CA ILE A 113 -8.80 12.26 5.48
C ILE A 113 -9.76 11.32 6.23
N THR A 114 -10.94 11.07 5.65
CA THR A 114 -11.93 10.17 6.25
C THR A 114 -11.38 8.74 6.38
N ALA A 115 -10.71 8.23 5.35
CA ALA A 115 -10.10 6.92 5.39
C ALA A 115 -9.00 6.82 6.47
N ALA A 116 -8.11 7.81 6.55
CA ALA A 116 -7.04 7.85 7.54
C ALA A 116 -7.59 7.95 8.99
N LYS A 117 -8.61 8.78 9.21
CA LYS A 117 -9.29 8.87 10.52
C LYS A 117 -9.89 7.53 10.91
N SER A 118 -10.70 6.94 10.03
CA SER A 118 -11.34 5.66 10.27
C SER A 118 -10.33 4.53 10.52
N ALA A 119 -9.16 4.58 9.90
CA ALA A 119 -8.09 3.62 10.12
C ALA A 119 -7.57 3.63 11.57
N LEU A 120 -7.58 4.79 12.21
CA LEU A 120 -7.04 5.02 13.55
C LEU A 120 -8.14 5.22 14.62
N ASP A 121 -9.42 5.05 14.27
CA ASP A 121 -10.56 5.23 15.19
C ASP A 121 -10.46 4.40 16.50
N PRO A 122 -9.94 3.15 16.51
CA PRO A 122 -9.80 2.39 17.75
C PRO A 122 -8.80 2.96 18.74
N LEU A 123 -7.96 3.93 18.32
CA LEU A 123 -6.97 4.57 19.17
C LEU A 123 -7.57 5.78 19.90
N GLN A 124 -7.12 6.03 21.13
CA GLN A 124 -7.41 7.27 21.85
C GLN A 124 -6.69 8.46 21.20
N ASP A 125 -7.11 9.69 21.46
CA ASP A 125 -6.58 10.89 20.77
C ASP A 125 -5.06 11.06 20.92
N ASN A 126 -4.50 10.78 22.10
CA ASN A 126 -3.05 10.81 22.32
C ASN A 126 -2.32 9.71 21.56
N GLU A 127 -2.87 8.50 21.50
CA GLU A 127 -2.33 7.36 20.77
C GLU A 127 -2.42 7.61 19.26
N ARG A 128 -3.52 8.19 18.79
CA ARG A 128 -3.70 8.61 17.39
C ARG A 128 -2.64 9.62 16.97
N THR A 129 -2.35 10.60 17.82
CA THR A 129 -1.29 11.58 17.55
C THR A 129 0.06 10.91 17.43
N GLN A 130 0.39 9.96 18.32
CA GLN A 130 1.65 9.21 18.25
C GLN A 130 1.72 8.30 17.01
N ALA A 131 0.62 7.66 16.64
CA ALA A 131 0.55 6.86 15.40
C ALA A 131 0.80 7.71 14.16
N LEU A 132 0.19 8.89 14.08
CA LEU A 132 0.42 9.85 12.98
C LEU A 132 1.86 10.35 12.95
N GLN A 133 2.48 10.55 14.13
CA GLN A 133 3.90 10.91 14.23
C GLN A 133 4.80 9.79 13.68
N LEU A 134 4.51 8.52 13.98
CA LEU A 134 5.23 7.36 13.43
C LEU A 134 5.23 7.38 11.90
N PHE A 135 4.07 7.61 11.28
CA PHE A 135 3.95 7.69 9.82
C PHE A 135 4.66 8.91 9.25
N PHE A 136 4.61 10.05 9.94
CA PHE A 136 5.33 11.24 9.52
C PHE A 136 6.85 11.01 9.53
N GLU A 137 7.37 10.36 10.55
CA GLU A 137 8.79 9.97 10.62
C GLU A 137 9.18 9.00 9.51
N ALA A 138 8.30 8.04 9.17
CA ALA A 138 8.48 7.17 8.01
C ALA A 138 8.61 7.97 6.71
N CYS A 139 7.79 8.99 6.50
CA CYS A 139 7.89 9.87 5.34
C CYS A 139 9.21 10.66 5.33
N VAL A 140 9.70 11.08 6.49
CA VAL A 140 11.01 11.75 6.59
C VAL A 140 12.14 10.80 6.21
N ARG A 141 12.11 9.54 6.68
CA ARG A 141 13.09 8.51 6.30
C ARG A 141 13.06 8.22 4.80
N LEU A 142 11.87 8.17 4.20
CA LEU A 142 11.70 8.00 2.74
C LEU A 142 12.19 9.22 1.93
N ASN A 143 12.67 10.27 2.59
CA ASN A 143 13.04 11.53 1.93
C ASN A 143 11.89 12.16 1.13
N LYS A 144 10.64 11.74 1.36
CA LYS A 144 9.44 12.25 0.68
C LYS A 144 9.14 13.70 1.06
N LYS A 145 9.57 14.14 2.25
CA LYS A 145 9.44 15.54 2.66
C LYS A 145 10.13 16.51 1.70
N ARG A 146 11.27 16.12 1.11
CA ARG A 146 11.96 16.94 0.09
C ARG A 146 11.17 17.03 -1.22
N MET A 147 10.45 15.98 -1.57
CA MET A 147 9.68 15.89 -2.81
C MET A 147 8.31 16.55 -2.67
N MET A 148 7.64 16.36 -1.54
CA MET A 148 6.28 16.82 -1.31
C MET A 148 6.20 18.07 -0.41
N GLY A 149 7.32 18.48 0.23
CA GLY A 149 7.40 19.72 1.02
C GLY A 149 6.33 19.81 2.09
N ASP A 150 5.59 20.89 2.10
CA ASP A 150 4.53 21.19 3.07
C ASP A 150 3.24 20.37 2.85
N LEU A 151 3.19 19.54 1.79
CA LEU A 151 2.04 18.70 1.47
C LEU A 151 1.86 17.49 2.38
N VAL A 152 2.90 17.11 3.15
CA VAL A 152 2.83 15.95 4.04
C VAL A 152 2.16 16.37 5.35
N ARG A 153 0.92 15.94 5.52
CA ARG A 153 0.16 15.98 6.78
C ARG A 153 0.20 14.60 7.44
N GLY A 154 -0.23 14.48 8.69
CA GLY A 154 -0.27 13.18 9.38
C GLY A 154 -1.08 12.13 8.64
N ASP A 155 -2.27 12.49 8.15
CA ASP A 155 -3.15 11.61 7.38
C ASP A 155 -2.54 11.20 6.02
N SER A 156 -1.95 12.15 5.27
CA SER A 156 -1.24 11.82 4.04
C SER A 156 0.04 11.01 4.29
N ALA A 157 0.69 11.19 5.43
CA ALA A 157 1.84 10.37 5.82
C ALA A 157 1.47 8.90 5.99
N PHE A 158 0.33 8.60 6.61
CA PHE A 158 -0.21 7.24 6.70
C PHE A 158 -0.41 6.62 5.31
N ILE A 159 -1.06 7.34 4.40
CA ILE A 159 -1.33 6.87 3.04
C ILE A 159 -0.02 6.64 2.26
N ILE A 160 0.96 7.54 2.41
CA ILE A 160 2.28 7.40 1.79
C ILE A 160 2.99 6.16 2.32
N ALA A 161 2.95 5.91 3.64
CA ALA A 161 3.54 4.73 4.24
C ALA A 161 2.89 3.43 3.71
N CYS A 162 1.56 3.36 3.66
CA CYS A 162 0.84 2.22 3.07
C CYS A 162 1.20 2.01 1.59
N GLN A 163 1.20 3.08 0.80
CA GLN A 163 1.53 3.01 -0.63
C GLN A 163 2.98 2.55 -0.85
N GLN A 164 3.92 3.11 -0.11
CA GLN A 164 5.33 2.75 -0.25
C GLN A 164 5.57 1.30 0.14
N THR A 165 5.01 0.87 1.27
CA THR A 165 5.10 -0.54 1.71
C THR A 165 4.55 -1.50 0.65
N ALA A 166 3.37 -1.23 0.11
CA ALA A 166 2.77 -2.07 -0.94
C ALA A 166 3.64 -2.13 -2.22
N LEU A 167 4.23 -0.99 -2.63
CA LEU A 167 5.12 -0.92 -3.78
C LEU A 167 6.42 -1.69 -3.55
N ASP A 168 7.06 -1.51 -2.40
CA ASP A 168 8.34 -2.14 -2.09
C ASP A 168 8.17 -3.64 -1.86
N PHE A 169 7.12 -4.06 -1.17
CA PHE A 169 6.77 -5.48 -1.05
C PHE A 169 6.49 -6.13 -2.42
N SER A 170 5.76 -5.43 -3.28
CA SER A 170 5.54 -5.92 -4.66
C SER A 170 6.83 -6.03 -5.46
N ARG A 171 7.81 -5.14 -5.25
CA ARG A 171 9.15 -5.22 -5.89
C ARG A 171 9.96 -6.39 -5.33
N LEU A 172 9.89 -6.59 -4.01
CA LEU A 172 10.53 -7.71 -3.32
C LEU A 172 10.02 -9.04 -3.86
N CYS A 173 8.71 -9.25 -3.89
CA CYS A 173 8.10 -10.47 -4.42
C CYS A 173 8.49 -10.71 -5.90
N ARG A 174 8.54 -9.66 -6.72
CA ARG A 174 8.95 -9.80 -8.14
C ARG A 174 10.39 -10.28 -8.33
N LYS A 175 11.31 -9.98 -7.41
CA LYS A 175 12.67 -10.52 -7.45
C LYS A 175 12.68 -12.05 -7.28
N GLN A 176 11.68 -12.58 -6.61
CA GLN A 176 11.44 -14.02 -6.43
C GLN A 176 10.45 -14.59 -7.48
N HIS A 177 10.18 -13.84 -8.57
CA HIS A 177 9.21 -14.19 -9.62
C HIS A 177 7.78 -14.40 -9.12
N LEU A 178 7.41 -13.76 -8.00
CA LEU A 178 6.09 -13.84 -7.36
C LEU A 178 5.31 -12.54 -7.51
N SER A 179 3.98 -12.64 -7.47
CA SER A 179 3.11 -11.49 -7.21
C SER A 179 3.05 -11.18 -5.71
N ALA A 180 2.67 -9.95 -5.34
CA ALA A 180 2.46 -9.60 -3.93
C ALA A 180 1.44 -10.52 -3.23
N THR A 181 0.35 -10.90 -3.92
CA THR A 181 -0.64 -11.85 -3.39
C THR A 181 -0.03 -13.21 -3.06
N GLN A 182 0.88 -13.72 -3.91
CA GLN A 182 1.61 -14.96 -3.64
C GLN A 182 2.58 -14.80 -2.47
N GLY A 183 3.27 -13.65 -2.37
CA GLY A 183 4.11 -13.32 -1.22
C GLY A 183 3.33 -13.31 0.10
N HIS A 184 2.17 -12.66 0.13
CA HIS A 184 1.29 -12.68 1.32
C HIS A 184 0.82 -14.09 1.68
N LEU A 185 0.51 -14.94 0.70
CA LEU A 185 0.15 -16.35 0.94
C LEU A 185 1.30 -17.14 1.59
N LEU A 186 2.52 -16.95 1.08
CA LEU A 186 3.70 -17.63 1.64
C LEU A 186 4.00 -17.14 3.06
N LEU A 187 3.96 -15.82 3.30
CA LEU A 187 4.20 -15.24 4.63
C LEU A 187 3.16 -15.71 5.65
N ALA A 188 1.87 -15.71 5.29
CA ALA A 188 0.80 -16.17 6.16
C ALA A 188 0.93 -17.66 6.50
N LEU A 189 1.28 -18.51 5.53
CA LEU A 189 1.53 -19.94 5.78
C LEU A 189 2.80 -20.17 6.60
N GLY A 190 3.82 -19.33 6.45
CA GLY A 190 5.05 -19.42 7.24
C GLY A 190 4.82 -19.10 8.72
N SER A 191 3.97 -18.11 9.02
CA SER A 191 3.63 -17.73 10.39
C SER A 191 2.60 -18.68 11.04
N SER A 192 1.53 -19.05 10.31
CA SER A 192 0.44 -19.87 10.85
C SER A 192 0.64 -21.39 10.66
N GLY A 193 1.58 -21.78 9.80
CA GLY A 193 1.76 -23.17 9.43
C GLY A 193 0.64 -23.70 8.52
N ARG A 194 0.31 -24.98 8.66
CA ARG A 194 -0.75 -25.64 7.92
C ARG A 194 -2.12 -25.01 8.26
N THR A 195 -2.82 -24.50 7.25
CA THR A 195 -4.02 -23.69 7.43
C THR A 195 -5.11 -24.06 6.42
N ALA A 196 -6.38 -24.05 6.85
CA ALA A 196 -7.51 -24.28 5.97
C ALA A 196 -7.59 -23.20 4.88
N ALA A 197 -7.81 -23.61 3.62
CA ALA A 197 -7.86 -22.69 2.48
C ALA A 197 -8.89 -21.57 2.67
N LYS A 198 -10.03 -21.85 3.31
CA LYS A 198 -11.07 -20.87 3.62
C LYS A 198 -10.59 -19.82 4.62
N GLU A 199 -9.88 -20.23 5.65
CA GLU A 199 -9.32 -19.34 6.68
C GLU A 199 -8.23 -18.46 6.10
N LEU A 200 -7.30 -19.05 5.33
CA LEU A 200 -6.23 -18.32 4.67
C LEU A 200 -6.78 -17.28 3.71
N ARG A 201 -7.82 -17.60 2.91
CA ARG A 201 -8.48 -16.67 2.02
C ARG A 201 -9.12 -15.50 2.78
N ARG A 202 -9.81 -15.79 3.91
CA ARG A 202 -10.45 -14.79 4.77
C ARG A 202 -9.41 -13.86 5.40
N HIS A 203 -8.33 -14.42 5.96
CA HIS A 203 -7.24 -13.66 6.56
C HIS A 203 -6.63 -12.66 5.58
N LEU A 204 -6.45 -13.06 4.32
CA LEU A 204 -5.88 -12.22 3.27
C LEU A 204 -6.90 -11.28 2.60
N CYS A 205 -8.18 -11.35 2.99
CA CYS A 205 -9.29 -10.56 2.39
C CYS A 205 -9.30 -10.67 0.86
N LEU A 206 -9.22 -11.90 0.33
CA LEU A 206 -9.17 -12.15 -1.12
C LEU A 206 -10.52 -12.70 -1.63
N ASP A 207 -10.89 -12.26 -2.84
CA ASP A 207 -11.95 -12.92 -3.58
C ASP A 207 -11.52 -14.34 -4.01
N SER A 208 -12.52 -15.22 -4.24
CA SER A 208 -12.27 -16.62 -4.56
C SER A 208 -11.45 -16.83 -5.85
N PRO A 209 -11.71 -16.10 -6.96
CA PRO A 209 -10.90 -16.22 -8.18
C PRO A 209 -9.44 -15.80 -8.00
N THR A 210 -9.19 -14.69 -7.28
CA THR A 210 -7.83 -14.20 -7.04
C THR A 210 -7.04 -15.17 -6.15
N PHE A 211 -7.67 -15.67 -5.07
CA PHE A 211 -7.07 -16.67 -4.19
C PHE A 211 -6.74 -17.96 -4.96
N SER A 212 -7.71 -18.52 -5.72
CA SER A 212 -7.52 -19.76 -6.46
C SER A 212 -6.41 -19.66 -7.49
N ARG A 213 -6.32 -18.53 -8.24
CA ARG A 213 -5.23 -18.31 -9.21
C ARG A 213 -3.86 -18.21 -8.55
N ALA A 214 -3.76 -17.48 -7.45
CA ALA A 214 -2.50 -17.33 -6.72
C ALA A 214 -2.04 -18.69 -6.13
N LEU A 215 -2.97 -19.41 -5.52
CA LEU A 215 -2.70 -20.73 -4.95
C LEU A 215 -2.29 -21.77 -6.01
N SER A 216 -2.98 -21.78 -7.19
CA SER A 216 -2.61 -22.69 -8.28
C SER A 216 -1.18 -22.44 -8.73
N ARG A 217 -0.81 -21.19 -8.98
CA ARG A 217 0.55 -20.83 -9.39
C ARG A 217 1.62 -21.24 -8.36
N LEU A 218 1.32 -21.09 -7.06
CA LEU A 218 2.24 -21.53 -6.00
C LEU A 218 2.35 -23.05 -5.95
N THR A 219 1.24 -23.78 -6.20
CA THR A 219 1.24 -25.25 -6.29
C THR A 219 2.06 -25.72 -7.51
N ASP A 220 1.85 -25.08 -8.68
CA ASP A 220 2.56 -25.40 -9.92
C ASP A 220 4.07 -25.11 -9.80
N ALA A 221 4.44 -24.09 -9.01
CA ALA A 221 5.82 -23.76 -8.68
C ALA A 221 6.44 -24.66 -7.59
N GLY A 222 5.67 -25.61 -7.02
CA GLY A 222 6.15 -26.50 -5.97
C GLY A 222 6.38 -25.85 -4.61
N LEU A 223 5.85 -24.64 -4.38
CA LEU A 223 6.06 -23.86 -3.15
C LEU A 223 5.03 -24.22 -2.06
N VAL A 224 3.84 -24.66 -2.46
CA VAL A 224 2.79 -25.09 -1.54
C VAL A 224 2.22 -26.44 -1.96
N THR A 225 1.68 -27.17 -0.99
CA THR A 225 0.96 -28.43 -1.19
C THR A 225 -0.45 -28.33 -0.65
N ARG A 226 -1.38 -29.02 -1.29
CA ARG A 226 -2.77 -29.17 -0.84
C ARG A 226 -2.92 -30.50 -0.14
N ILE A 227 -3.44 -30.46 1.07
CA ILE A 227 -3.62 -31.64 1.92
C ILE A 227 -5.11 -31.85 2.12
N ALA A 228 -5.61 -33.02 1.70
CA ALA A 228 -6.99 -33.38 1.95
C ALA A 228 -7.19 -33.70 3.44
N CYS A 229 -8.18 -33.09 4.07
CA CYS A 229 -8.57 -33.42 5.43
C CYS A 229 -9.49 -34.66 5.44
N ALA A 230 -9.60 -35.31 6.60
CA ALA A 230 -10.49 -36.44 6.81
C ALA A 230 -11.97 -36.09 6.50
N SER A 231 -12.37 -34.83 6.70
CA SER A 231 -13.63 -34.31 6.18
C SER A 231 -13.42 -33.95 4.69
N LYS A 232 -14.03 -34.70 3.78
CA LYS A 232 -13.92 -34.53 2.31
C LYS A 232 -14.23 -33.12 1.77
N ARG A 233 -14.55 -32.15 2.63
CA ARG A 233 -14.97 -30.77 2.26
C ARG A 233 -13.92 -29.70 2.56
N GLU A 234 -12.87 -30.01 3.31
CA GLU A 234 -11.84 -29.03 3.68
C GLU A 234 -10.48 -29.42 3.08
N ILE A 235 -9.86 -28.43 2.48
CA ILE A 235 -8.50 -28.51 1.94
C ILE A 235 -7.63 -27.61 2.80
N GLU A 236 -6.57 -28.19 3.35
CA GLU A 236 -5.52 -27.42 4.02
C GLU A 236 -4.37 -27.18 3.07
N ILE A 237 -3.71 -26.06 3.27
CA ILE A 237 -2.55 -25.63 2.53
C ILE A 237 -1.35 -25.62 3.47
N ALA A 238 -0.22 -26.13 2.99
CA ALA A 238 1.04 -26.09 3.71
C ALA A 238 2.18 -25.69 2.78
N LEU A 239 3.22 -25.11 3.33
CA LEU A 239 4.47 -24.88 2.61
C LEU A 239 5.19 -26.21 2.35
N THR A 240 5.82 -26.34 1.21
CA THR A 240 6.87 -27.34 0.97
C THR A 240 8.18 -26.85 1.60
N SER A 241 9.22 -27.68 1.62
CA SER A 241 10.55 -27.24 2.07
C SER A 241 11.08 -26.08 1.23
N GLN A 242 10.85 -26.09 -0.09
CA GLN A 242 11.21 -25.01 -0.99
C GLN A 242 10.36 -23.76 -0.72
N GLY A 243 9.05 -23.95 -0.47
CA GLY A 243 8.15 -22.86 -0.10
C GLY A 243 8.53 -22.21 1.22
N LEU A 244 8.97 -23.00 2.21
CA LEU A 244 9.44 -22.47 3.50
C LEU A 244 10.72 -21.64 3.33
N ALA A 245 11.69 -22.10 2.56
CA ALA A 245 12.91 -21.33 2.27
C ALA A 245 12.56 -20.00 1.58
N CYS A 246 11.72 -20.04 0.53
CA CYS A 246 11.27 -18.84 -0.16
C CYS A 246 10.50 -17.86 0.77
N ALA A 247 9.64 -18.38 1.64
CA ALA A 247 8.90 -17.59 2.61
C ALA A 247 9.83 -16.93 3.65
N THR A 248 10.87 -17.64 4.08
CA THR A 248 11.91 -17.13 5.00
C THR A 248 12.66 -15.95 4.35
N ASP A 249 13.14 -16.10 3.12
CA ASP A 249 13.81 -15.04 2.37
C ASP A 249 12.92 -13.79 2.24
N ILE A 250 11.64 -13.99 1.91
CA ILE A 250 10.67 -12.89 1.81
C ILE A 250 10.44 -12.23 3.17
N ALA A 251 10.34 -12.99 4.25
CA ALA A 251 10.11 -12.47 5.59
C ALA A 251 11.28 -11.61 6.08
N GLU A 252 12.51 -12.10 5.91
CA GLU A 252 13.72 -11.35 6.28
C GLU A 252 13.82 -10.02 5.53
N GLU A 253 13.63 -10.06 4.20
CA GLU A 253 13.68 -8.84 3.39
C GLU A 253 12.50 -7.89 3.70
N THR A 254 11.32 -8.42 4.04
CA THR A 254 10.17 -7.63 4.50
C THR A 254 10.47 -6.95 5.82
N THR A 255 11.06 -7.65 6.77
CA THR A 255 11.47 -7.09 8.05
C THR A 255 12.46 -5.93 7.86
N LYS A 256 13.53 -6.14 7.08
CA LYS A 256 14.50 -5.07 6.74
C LYS A 256 13.83 -3.86 6.06
N MET A 257 12.90 -4.12 5.15
CA MET A 257 12.14 -3.07 4.46
C MET A 257 11.29 -2.24 5.43
N LEU A 258 10.58 -2.90 6.36
CA LEU A 258 9.76 -2.23 7.36
C LEU A 258 10.61 -1.48 8.40
N GLU A 259 11.74 -2.02 8.82
CA GLU A 259 12.71 -1.34 9.69
C GLU A 259 13.29 -0.09 9.05
N ALA A 260 13.63 -0.16 7.76
CA ALA A 260 14.09 1.00 7.01
C ALA A 260 13.00 2.09 6.90
N LEU A 261 11.73 1.71 6.81
CA LEU A 261 10.61 2.62 6.71
C LEU A 261 10.18 3.18 8.07
N LEU A 262 9.91 2.33 9.03
CA LEU A 262 9.29 2.67 10.32
C LEU A 262 10.31 2.78 11.46
N GLY A 263 11.57 2.33 11.25
CA GLY A 263 12.59 2.26 12.28
C GLY A 263 12.17 1.36 13.43
N ASP A 264 12.67 1.62 14.61
CA ASP A 264 12.30 0.88 15.84
C ASP A 264 10.84 1.14 16.27
N GLY A 265 10.18 2.12 15.64
CA GLY A 265 8.80 2.47 15.93
C GLY A 265 7.82 1.30 15.77
N LEU A 266 8.08 0.39 14.83
CA LEU A 266 7.23 -0.79 14.62
C LEU A 266 7.22 -1.73 15.83
N ARG A 267 8.35 -1.90 16.48
CA ARG A 267 8.53 -2.77 17.67
C ARG A 267 8.18 -2.07 18.97
N SER A 268 7.92 -0.76 18.92
CA SER A 268 7.49 -0.01 20.10
C SER A 268 6.07 -0.45 20.54
N PRO A 269 5.73 -0.30 21.83
CA PRO A 269 4.36 -0.55 22.29
C PRO A 269 3.32 0.24 21.50
N MET A 270 3.66 1.44 21.03
CA MET A 270 2.79 2.28 20.20
C MET A 270 2.65 1.72 18.79
N GLY A 271 3.74 1.26 18.18
CA GLY A 271 3.69 0.61 16.86
C GLY A 271 2.81 -0.63 16.87
N ILE A 272 2.96 -1.50 17.85
CA ILE A 272 2.15 -2.70 18.02
C ILE A 272 0.66 -2.33 18.15
N ARG A 273 0.33 -1.36 18.99
CA ARG A 273 -1.05 -0.86 19.13
C ARG A 273 -1.58 -0.25 17.85
N THR A 274 -0.75 0.49 17.12
CA THR A 274 -1.14 1.09 15.83
C THR A 274 -1.52 0.00 14.83
N ILE A 275 -0.70 -1.05 14.68
CA ILE A 275 -1.00 -2.16 13.78
C ILE A 275 -2.28 -2.90 14.20
N ALA A 276 -2.47 -3.14 15.51
CA ALA A 276 -3.69 -3.76 16.04
C ALA A 276 -4.94 -2.91 15.75
N ALA A 277 -4.86 -1.58 15.91
CA ALA A 277 -5.95 -0.66 15.59
C ALA A 277 -6.27 -0.65 14.09
N LEU A 278 -5.26 -0.61 13.24
CA LEU A 278 -5.43 -0.68 11.78
C LEU A 278 -6.12 -1.98 11.35
N ARG A 279 -5.81 -3.10 12.01
CA ARG A 279 -6.49 -4.39 11.78
C ARG A 279 -7.95 -4.33 12.21
N ALA A 280 -8.21 -3.91 13.45
CA ALA A 280 -9.57 -3.82 13.98
C ALA A 280 -10.49 -3.00 13.06
N SER A 281 -10.02 -1.84 12.61
CA SER A 281 -10.76 -0.99 11.67
C SER A 281 -10.98 -1.62 10.29
N LEU A 282 -10.10 -2.52 9.84
CA LEU A 282 -10.32 -3.27 8.60
C LEU A 282 -11.40 -4.34 8.78
N GLU A 283 -11.40 -5.04 9.91
CA GLU A 283 -12.37 -6.10 10.22
C GLU A 283 -13.81 -5.55 10.32
N GLU A 284 -13.98 -4.33 10.82
CA GLU A 284 -15.29 -3.64 10.87
C GLU A 284 -15.83 -3.24 9.48
N ARG A 285 -14.96 -3.20 8.45
CA ARG A 285 -15.33 -2.81 7.08
C ARG A 285 -15.68 -4.00 6.18
N LEU A 286 -15.34 -5.22 6.60
CA LEU A 286 -15.53 -6.46 5.84
C LEU A 286 -16.83 -7.17 6.23
#